data_ace3392436808e3e0a8d841fd57a8138
#
_entry.id   ace3392436808e3e0a8d841fd57a8138
#
_cell.length_a   1.000
_cell.length_b   1.000
_cell.length_c   1.000
_cell.angle_alpha   90.00
_cell.angle_beta   90.00
_cell.angle_gamma   90.00
#
_symmetry.space_group_name_H-M   'P 1'
#
loop_
_entity.id
_entity.type
_entity.pdbx_description
1 polymer ?
#
loop_
_entity_poly.entity_id
_entity_poly.type
_entity_poly.pdbx_seq_one_letter_code
_entity_poly.pdbx_strand_id
1 'polypeptide(L)'
;DSIEFCGGTHLNNTAKVGPFRIMSEGSVASGVRRIEAYTGRKVIEQMEQANRVILNVAEELKTTPKELLQRAHGLMGEMKELKLSLDRMKDKLFSGEIERCLFSAKSVAGLKVLTMSRSDISAGDLRKLGDQIRDREPDAVAVLAGVQDEKITLLAVCGKNAVAHGIKAGQLVKEVSAICGGSGGGKPDSAMGGGKNPMKLDNALAIVDEFVAANAK
;
A
#
# COMPACT_ATOMS: atom_id res chain seq x y z
N ASP A 1 53.24 -22.82 -11.19
CA ASP A 1 53.72 -21.69 -12.01
C ASP A 1 52.99 -21.79 -13.35
N SER A 2 52.50 -20.68 -13.87
CA SER A 2 51.86 -20.58 -15.18
C SER A 2 52.86 -20.09 -16.20
N ILE A 3 52.93 -20.76 -17.36
CA ILE A 3 53.78 -20.36 -18.47
C ILE A 3 52.89 -20.16 -19.68
N GLU A 4 52.76 -18.90 -20.10
CA GLU A 4 51.87 -18.52 -21.20
C GLU A 4 52.55 -17.50 -22.12
N PHE A 5 52.19 -17.49 -23.40
CA PHE A 5 52.61 -16.44 -24.31
C PHE A 5 51.87 -15.14 -24.01
N CYS A 6 52.62 -14.07 -23.79
CA CYS A 6 52.06 -12.76 -23.53
C CYS A 6 52.79 -11.67 -24.34
N GLY A 7 52.04 -10.84 -25.07
CA GLY A 7 52.54 -9.70 -25.83
C GLY A 7 52.54 -8.38 -25.06
N GLY A 8 52.18 -8.38 -23.77
CA GLY A 8 52.08 -7.18 -22.93
C GLY A 8 53.36 -6.80 -22.20
N THR A 9 53.36 -5.64 -21.57
CA THR A 9 54.45 -5.20 -20.67
C THR A 9 54.21 -5.76 -19.27
N HIS A 10 55.31 -6.25 -18.65
CA HIS A 10 55.26 -6.88 -17.34
C HIS A 10 55.99 -6.06 -16.29
N LEU A 11 55.46 -6.09 -15.06
CA LEU A 11 56.20 -5.65 -13.90
C LEU A 11 57.18 -6.74 -13.46
N ASN A 12 58.38 -6.35 -13.08
CA ASN A 12 59.43 -7.27 -12.63
C ASN A 12 59.26 -7.74 -11.17
N ASN A 13 58.25 -7.20 -10.45
CA ASN A 13 57.95 -7.56 -9.08
C ASN A 13 56.47 -7.29 -8.80
N THR A 14 55.75 -8.29 -8.28
CA THR A 14 54.31 -8.19 -7.95
C THR A 14 54.01 -7.16 -6.87
N ALA A 15 54.98 -6.83 -5.99
CA ALA A 15 54.80 -5.77 -5.01
C ALA A 15 54.59 -4.40 -5.64
N LYS A 16 55.01 -4.17 -6.89
CA LYS A 16 54.79 -2.92 -7.64
C LYS A 16 53.34 -2.75 -8.11
N VAL A 17 52.53 -3.80 -8.10
CA VAL A 17 51.08 -3.74 -8.40
C VAL A 17 50.37 -2.95 -7.31
N GLY A 18 50.89 -2.99 -6.07
CA GLY A 18 50.23 -2.38 -4.92
C GLY A 18 48.96 -3.14 -4.46
N PRO A 19 48.03 -2.47 -3.78
CA PRO A 19 46.79 -3.11 -3.38
C PRO A 19 45.99 -3.55 -4.61
N PHE A 20 45.41 -4.74 -4.49
CA PHE A 20 44.62 -5.38 -5.55
C PHE A 20 43.22 -5.72 -5.01
N ARG A 21 42.18 -5.48 -5.82
CA ARG A 21 40.81 -5.82 -5.48
C ARG A 21 40.04 -6.27 -6.71
N ILE A 22 39.43 -7.45 -6.63
CA ILE A 22 38.46 -7.91 -7.62
C ILE A 22 37.14 -7.13 -7.43
N MET A 23 36.68 -6.55 -8.52
CA MET A 23 35.45 -5.76 -8.55
C MET A 23 34.24 -6.60 -9.00
N SER A 24 34.47 -7.41 -10.04
CA SER A 24 33.44 -8.27 -10.57
C SER A 24 34.02 -9.54 -11.18
N GLU A 25 33.25 -10.59 -11.17
CA GLU A 25 33.50 -11.83 -11.87
C GLU A 25 32.17 -12.27 -12.53
N GLY A 26 32.22 -12.55 -13.83
CA GLY A 26 31.03 -12.93 -14.57
C GLY A 26 31.35 -13.84 -15.77
N SER A 27 30.35 -14.57 -16.25
CA SER A 27 30.44 -15.33 -17.49
C SER A 27 30.21 -14.41 -18.68
N VAL A 28 31.04 -14.47 -19.71
CA VAL A 28 30.90 -13.69 -20.95
C VAL A 28 30.44 -14.59 -22.10
N ALA A 29 30.86 -15.85 -22.09
CA ALA A 29 30.51 -16.88 -23.08
C ALA A 29 30.64 -18.26 -22.44
N SER A 30 30.18 -19.30 -23.14
CA SER A 30 30.35 -20.67 -22.66
C SER A 30 31.86 -20.99 -22.40
N GLY A 31 32.17 -21.28 -21.14
CA GLY A 31 33.56 -21.60 -20.73
C GLY A 31 34.48 -20.39 -20.56
N VAL A 32 34.02 -19.14 -20.79
CA VAL A 32 34.84 -17.93 -20.65
C VAL A 32 34.32 -17.08 -19.48
N ARG A 33 35.22 -16.80 -18.52
CA ARG A 33 34.94 -15.91 -17.38
C ARG A 33 35.75 -14.62 -17.52
N ARG A 34 35.12 -13.53 -17.20
CA ARG A 34 35.75 -12.21 -17.11
C ARG A 34 35.89 -11.82 -15.65
N ILE A 35 37.09 -11.40 -15.30
CA ILE A 35 37.41 -10.81 -13.99
C ILE A 35 37.79 -9.36 -14.24
N GLU A 36 37.17 -8.44 -13.51
CA GLU A 36 37.55 -7.04 -13.49
C GLU A 36 38.13 -6.71 -12.11
N ALA A 37 39.27 -6.08 -12.11
CA ALA A 37 40.01 -5.77 -10.89
C ALA A 37 40.59 -4.36 -10.95
N TYR A 38 40.72 -3.73 -9.81
CA TYR A 38 41.48 -2.51 -9.62
C TYR A 38 42.81 -2.82 -8.91
N THR A 39 43.83 -2.00 -9.23
CA THR A 39 45.12 -2.07 -8.59
C THR A 39 45.60 -0.68 -8.15
N GLY A 40 46.57 -0.64 -7.24
CA GLY A 40 47.26 0.58 -6.83
C GLY A 40 46.33 1.64 -6.27
N ARG A 41 46.55 2.86 -6.69
CA ARG A 41 45.79 4.06 -6.20
C ARG A 41 44.29 3.94 -6.35
N LYS A 42 43.81 3.31 -7.42
CA LYS A 42 42.36 3.15 -7.65
C LYS A 42 41.67 2.35 -6.56
N VAL A 43 42.33 1.36 -5.98
CA VAL A 43 41.80 0.59 -4.86
C VAL A 43 41.62 1.47 -3.62
N ILE A 44 42.65 2.32 -3.35
CA ILE A 44 42.62 3.22 -2.20
C ILE A 44 41.48 4.23 -2.35
N GLU A 45 41.32 4.85 -3.52
CA GLU A 45 40.23 5.78 -3.83
C GLU A 45 38.84 5.15 -3.61
N GLN A 46 38.66 3.90 -4.04
CA GLN A 46 37.42 3.15 -3.83
C GLN A 46 37.15 2.86 -2.34
N MET A 47 38.20 2.51 -1.60
CA MET A 47 38.07 2.29 -0.15
C MET A 47 37.71 3.58 0.60
N GLU A 48 38.34 4.69 0.25
CA GLU A 48 38.01 6.00 0.84
C GLU A 48 36.59 6.44 0.50
N GLN A 49 36.15 6.21 -0.72
CA GLN A 49 34.77 6.51 -1.12
C GLN A 49 33.77 5.67 -0.35
N ALA A 50 34.01 4.37 -0.22
CA ALA A 50 33.14 3.48 0.59
C ALA A 50 33.10 3.90 2.05
N ASN A 51 34.26 4.26 2.63
CA ASN A 51 34.33 4.71 4.01
C ASN A 51 33.60 6.03 4.22
N ARG A 52 33.70 6.97 3.29
CA ARG A 52 32.92 8.23 3.32
C ARG A 52 31.41 7.97 3.34
N VAL A 53 30.92 7.04 2.50
CA VAL A 53 29.49 6.67 2.51
C VAL A 53 29.08 6.10 3.87
N ILE A 54 29.88 5.22 4.46
CA ILE A 54 29.61 4.65 5.78
C ILE A 54 29.54 5.74 6.85
N LEU A 55 30.49 6.69 6.85
CA LEU A 55 30.53 7.80 7.81
C LEU A 55 29.31 8.71 7.65
N ASN A 56 28.94 9.07 6.42
CA ASN A 56 27.78 9.93 6.16
C ASN A 56 26.47 9.25 6.61
N VAL A 57 26.32 7.95 6.33
CA VAL A 57 25.13 7.21 6.77
C VAL A 57 25.09 7.09 8.31
N ALA A 58 26.23 6.89 8.95
CA ALA A 58 26.30 6.85 10.42
C ALA A 58 25.93 8.20 11.04
N GLU A 59 26.39 9.30 10.45
CA GLU A 59 26.03 10.66 10.86
C GLU A 59 24.53 10.92 10.70
N GLU A 60 23.94 10.61 9.53
CA GLU A 60 22.51 10.76 9.27
C GLU A 60 21.65 9.98 10.27
N LEU A 61 22.09 8.75 10.60
CA LEU A 61 21.40 7.89 11.57
C LEU A 61 21.79 8.18 13.03
N LYS A 62 22.62 9.21 13.28
CA LYS A 62 23.10 9.63 14.61
C LYS A 62 23.70 8.47 15.40
N THR A 63 24.59 7.72 14.76
CA THR A 63 25.25 6.55 15.35
C THR A 63 26.72 6.48 14.92
N THR A 64 27.45 5.47 15.38
CA THR A 64 28.81 5.18 14.94
C THR A 64 28.84 4.15 13.82
N PRO A 65 29.88 4.13 12.95
CA PRO A 65 30.02 3.09 11.92
C PRO A 65 29.94 1.66 12.46
N LYS A 66 30.39 1.43 13.69
CA LYS A 66 30.35 0.09 14.31
C LYS A 66 28.93 -0.35 14.66
N GLU A 67 28.09 0.61 15.05
CA GLU A 67 26.71 0.37 15.51
C GLU A 67 25.67 0.58 14.41
N LEU A 68 26.11 0.93 13.19
CA LEU A 68 25.25 1.28 12.06
C LEU A 68 24.20 0.19 11.77
N LEU A 69 24.63 -1.07 11.74
CA LEU A 69 23.71 -2.18 11.48
C LEU A 69 22.67 -2.34 12.60
N GLN A 70 23.09 -2.22 13.85
CA GLN A 70 22.19 -2.29 15.00
C GLN A 70 21.18 -1.15 15.00
N ARG A 71 21.63 0.08 14.68
CA ARG A 71 20.74 1.25 14.57
C ARG A 71 19.73 1.08 13.42
N ALA A 72 20.17 0.57 12.28
CA ALA A 72 19.29 0.30 11.15
C ALA A 72 18.21 -0.75 11.50
N HIS A 73 18.58 -1.84 12.18
CA HIS A 73 17.62 -2.84 12.67
C HIS A 73 16.64 -2.24 13.68
N GLY A 74 17.14 -1.40 14.60
CA GLY A 74 16.30 -0.70 15.58
C GLY A 74 15.24 0.17 14.89
N LEU A 75 15.64 0.98 13.92
CA LEU A 75 14.73 1.83 13.15
C LEU A 75 13.67 1.03 12.38
N MET A 76 14.05 -0.10 11.80
CA MET A 76 13.11 -1.00 11.14
C MET A 76 12.07 -1.56 12.13
N GLY A 77 12.51 -1.89 13.35
CA GLY A 77 11.64 -2.31 14.45
C GLY A 77 10.67 -1.20 14.89
N GLU A 78 11.20 -0.01 15.18
CA GLU A 78 10.41 1.17 15.56
C GLU A 78 9.35 1.50 14.49
N MET A 79 9.72 1.47 13.21
CA MET A 79 8.81 1.73 12.10
C MET A 79 7.69 0.68 12.03
N LYS A 80 8.00 -0.59 12.27
CA LYS A 80 7.01 -1.67 12.32
C LYS A 80 6.03 -1.49 13.48
N GLU A 81 6.54 -1.17 14.67
CA GLU A 81 5.70 -0.93 15.86
C GLU A 81 4.82 0.30 15.69
N LEU A 82 5.36 1.38 15.14
CA LEU A 82 4.61 2.60 14.83
C LEU A 82 3.46 2.32 13.85
N LYS A 83 3.72 1.54 12.81
CA LYS A 83 2.70 1.14 11.85
C LYS A 83 1.58 0.31 12.50
N LEU A 84 1.95 -0.66 13.35
CA LEU A 84 0.97 -1.46 14.09
C LEU A 84 0.15 -0.62 15.07
N SER A 85 0.79 0.34 15.74
CA SER A 85 0.10 1.28 16.64
C SER A 85 -0.89 2.16 15.89
N LEU A 86 -0.49 2.68 14.73
CA LEU A 86 -1.34 3.48 13.87
C LEU A 86 -2.55 2.67 13.36
N ASP A 87 -2.35 1.43 12.94
CA ASP A 87 -3.44 0.54 12.52
C ASP A 87 -4.42 0.28 13.68
N ARG A 88 -3.91 0.00 14.90
CA ARG A 88 -4.76 -0.18 16.10
C ARG A 88 -5.57 1.08 16.45
N MET A 89 -4.97 2.26 16.32
CA MET A 89 -5.69 3.52 16.56
C MET A 89 -6.79 3.73 15.52
N LYS A 90 -6.52 3.45 14.24
CA LYS A 90 -7.51 3.49 13.17
C LYS A 90 -8.67 2.53 13.44
N ASP A 91 -8.38 1.29 13.82
CA ASP A 91 -9.41 0.29 14.10
C ASP A 91 -10.32 0.70 15.28
N LYS A 92 -9.75 1.33 16.32
CA LYS A 92 -10.55 1.89 17.44
C LYS A 92 -11.46 3.02 16.99
N LEU A 93 -10.95 3.95 16.16
CA LEU A 93 -11.75 5.04 15.60
C LEU A 93 -12.89 4.50 14.74
N PHE A 94 -12.60 3.55 13.86
CA PHE A 94 -13.60 2.94 12.99
C PHE A 94 -14.68 2.19 13.77
N SER A 95 -14.31 1.47 14.84
CA SER A 95 -15.30 0.78 15.68
C SER A 95 -16.32 1.74 16.29
N GLY A 96 -15.89 2.87 16.80
CA GLY A 96 -16.79 3.89 17.35
C GLY A 96 -17.67 4.56 16.29
N GLU A 97 -17.16 4.71 15.07
CA GLU A 97 -17.95 5.25 13.95
C GLU A 97 -19.00 4.26 13.44
N ILE A 98 -18.66 2.99 13.34
CA ILE A 98 -19.60 1.95 12.94
C ILE A 98 -20.80 1.92 13.91
N GLU A 99 -20.54 1.96 15.21
CA GLU A 99 -21.61 2.00 16.20
C GLU A 99 -22.55 3.22 16.02
N ARG A 100 -21.97 4.40 15.78
CA ARG A 100 -22.75 5.61 15.50
C ARG A 100 -23.55 5.48 14.20
N CYS A 101 -22.93 4.97 13.13
CA CYS A 101 -23.58 4.76 11.84
C CYS A 101 -24.73 3.75 11.95
N LEU A 102 -24.53 2.64 12.64
CA LEU A 102 -25.56 1.62 12.86
C LEU A 102 -26.71 2.15 13.74
N PHE A 103 -26.40 3.00 14.73
CA PHE A 103 -27.43 3.63 15.56
C PHE A 103 -28.25 4.65 14.78
N SER A 104 -27.64 5.38 13.83
CA SER A 104 -28.32 6.36 12.99
C SER A 104 -28.89 5.77 11.69
N ALA A 105 -28.75 4.46 11.46
CA ALA A 105 -29.25 3.80 10.27
C ALA A 105 -30.77 3.93 10.16
N LYS A 106 -31.24 4.24 8.96
CA LYS A 106 -32.66 4.28 8.66
C LYS A 106 -33.20 2.87 8.42
N SER A 107 -34.42 2.62 8.85
CA SER A 107 -35.13 1.38 8.50
C SER A 107 -35.94 1.58 7.21
N VAL A 108 -35.54 0.86 6.15
CA VAL A 108 -36.25 0.90 4.86
C VAL A 108 -36.56 -0.54 4.45
N ALA A 109 -37.81 -0.87 4.26
CA ALA A 109 -38.29 -2.21 3.92
C ALA A 109 -37.76 -3.33 4.85
N GLY A 110 -37.63 -3.02 6.14
CA GLY A 110 -37.08 -3.97 7.14
C GLY A 110 -35.55 -4.07 7.17
N LEU A 111 -34.83 -3.40 6.25
CA LEU A 111 -33.38 -3.37 6.19
C LEU A 111 -32.84 -2.07 6.83
N LYS A 112 -31.61 -2.15 7.37
CA LYS A 112 -30.90 -1.00 7.94
C LYS A 112 -30.04 -0.34 6.87
N VAL A 113 -30.49 0.82 6.39
CA VAL A 113 -29.78 1.59 5.37
C VAL A 113 -28.92 2.65 6.02
N LEU A 114 -27.67 2.70 5.63
CA LEU A 114 -26.74 3.71 6.11
C LEU A 114 -25.85 4.24 4.98
N THR A 115 -25.62 5.54 5.02
CA THR A 115 -24.71 6.23 4.11
C THR A 115 -23.68 7.02 4.90
N MET A 116 -22.45 7.04 4.45
CA MET A 116 -21.37 7.80 5.08
C MET A 116 -20.43 8.35 4.02
N SER A 117 -20.02 9.60 4.20
CA SER A 117 -18.95 10.21 3.41
C SER A 117 -17.80 10.65 4.32
N ARG A 118 -16.56 10.48 3.88
CA ARG A 118 -15.36 10.94 4.58
C ARG A 118 -14.32 11.49 3.61
N SER A 119 -13.66 12.56 4.03
CA SER A 119 -12.41 13.01 3.43
C SER A 119 -11.24 12.15 3.94
N ASP A 120 -10.23 12.00 3.10
CA ASP A 120 -8.94 11.40 3.47
C ASP A 120 -8.96 9.95 3.98
N ILE A 121 -9.93 9.16 3.52
CA ILE A 121 -9.98 7.72 3.79
C ILE A 121 -9.46 6.92 2.59
N SER A 122 -8.58 5.96 2.83
CA SER A 122 -8.08 5.09 1.77
C SER A 122 -9.12 4.05 1.33
N ALA A 123 -9.02 3.59 0.08
CA ALA A 123 -9.87 2.50 -0.43
C ALA A 123 -9.74 1.20 0.41
N GLY A 124 -8.56 0.96 0.99
CA GLY A 124 -8.31 -0.17 1.90
C GLY A 124 -9.05 -0.02 3.24
N ASP A 125 -9.03 1.18 3.80
CA ASP A 125 -9.72 1.50 5.06
C ASP A 125 -11.24 1.47 4.86
N LEU A 126 -11.75 1.98 3.72
CA LEU A 126 -13.18 1.85 3.36
C LEU A 126 -13.63 0.39 3.29
N ARG A 127 -12.82 -0.50 2.69
CA ARG A 127 -13.15 -1.94 2.63
C ARG A 127 -13.21 -2.54 4.02
N LYS A 128 -12.23 -2.28 4.88
CA LYS A 128 -12.23 -2.77 6.27
C LYS A 128 -13.49 -2.31 7.01
N LEU A 129 -13.86 -1.04 6.86
CA LEU A 129 -15.07 -0.48 7.47
C LEU A 129 -16.33 -1.17 6.96
N GLY A 130 -16.46 -1.35 5.65
CA GLY A 130 -17.59 -2.04 5.03
C GLY A 130 -17.70 -3.50 5.47
N ASP A 131 -16.58 -4.22 5.50
CA ASP A 131 -16.55 -5.62 5.97
C ASP A 131 -17.02 -5.73 7.43
N GLN A 132 -16.57 -4.81 8.30
CA GLN A 132 -17.00 -4.78 9.70
C GLN A 132 -18.50 -4.47 9.85
N ILE A 133 -19.06 -3.57 9.04
CA ILE A 133 -20.49 -3.28 9.03
C ILE A 133 -21.27 -4.52 8.61
N ARG A 134 -20.91 -5.12 7.49
CA ARG A 134 -21.56 -6.32 6.95
C ARG A 134 -21.54 -7.50 7.93
N ASP A 135 -20.41 -7.70 8.62
CA ASP A 135 -20.22 -8.83 9.53
C ASP A 135 -20.97 -8.63 10.88
N ARG A 136 -21.15 -7.37 11.32
CA ARG A 136 -21.88 -7.04 12.56
C ARG A 136 -23.40 -6.96 12.37
N GLU A 137 -23.85 -6.56 11.20
CA GLU A 137 -25.28 -6.30 10.94
C GLU A 137 -25.72 -7.00 9.65
N PRO A 138 -26.34 -8.20 9.77
CA PRO A 138 -26.80 -8.95 8.60
C PRO A 138 -27.86 -8.26 7.75
N ASP A 139 -28.62 -7.31 8.34
CA ASP A 139 -29.66 -6.56 7.66
C ASP A 139 -29.14 -5.23 7.07
N ALA A 140 -27.84 -4.94 7.17
CA ALA A 140 -27.27 -3.69 6.70
C ALA A 140 -27.18 -3.60 5.19
N VAL A 141 -27.55 -2.43 4.67
CA VAL A 141 -27.18 -1.93 3.34
C VAL A 141 -26.41 -0.64 3.54
N ALA A 142 -25.11 -0.66 3.28
CA ALA A 142 -24.25 0.49 3.51
C ALA A 142 -23.61 1.00 2.22
N VAL A 143 -23.63 2.31 2.03
CA VAL A 143 -22.83 2.99 1.00
C VAL A 143 -21.88 3.96 1.66
N LEU A 144 -20.59 3.67 1.51
CA LEU A 144 -19.49 4.43 2.07
C LEU A 144 -18.75 5.16 0.96
N ALA A 145 -18.48 6.44 1.18
CA ALA A 145 -17.75 7.27 0.22
C ALA A 145 -16.47 7.83 0.84
N GLY A 146 -15.37 7.69 0.13
CA GLY A 146 -14.11 8.36 0.43
C GLY A 146 -13.84 9.44 -0.62
N VAL A 147 -13.58 10.65 -0.16
CA VAL A 147 -13.23 11.78 -1.05
C VAL A 147 -11.76 12.13 -0.82
N GLN A 148 -10.96 12.06 -1.87
CA GLN A 148 -9.58 12.51 -1.87
C GLN A 148 -9.38 13.43 -3.08
N ASP A 149 -9.09 14.70 -2.81
CA ASP A 149 -9.03 15.75 -3.84
C ASP A 149 -10.35 15.78 -4.65
N GLU A 150 -10.26 15.52 -5.95
CA GLU A 150 -11.43 15.46 -6.85
C GLU A 150 -11.90 14.02 -7.15
N LYS A 151 -11.34 13.02 -6.48
CA LYS A 151 -11.68 11.61 -6.70
C LYS A 151 -12.56 11.08 -5.59
N ILE A 152 -13.64 10.41 -5.98
CA ILE A 152 -14.53 9.72 -5.07
C ILE A 152 -14.27 8.22 -5.20
N THR A 153 -14.07 7.56 -4.07
CA THR A 153 -14.10 6.10 -3.98
C THR A 153 -15.38 5.71 -3.28
N LEU A 154 -16.18 4.87 -3.91
CA LEU A 154 -17.45 4.37 -3.39
C LEU A 154 -17.32 2.89 -3.03
N LEU A 155 -17.90 2.51 -1.92
CA LEU A 155 -18.05 1.12 -1.50
C LEU A 155 -19.51 0.90 -1.10
N ALA A 156 -20.16 -0.08 -1.72
CA ALA A 156 -21.44 -0.60 -1.26
C ALA A 156 -21.23 -1.97 -0.63
N VAL A 157 -21.84 -2.19 0.52
CA VAL A 157 -21.87 -3.50 1.20
C VAL A 157 -23.28 -3.85 1.60
N CYS A 158 -23.61 -5.13 1.46
CA CYS A 158 -24.92 -5.70 1.84
C CYS A 158 -24.69 -6.88 2.76
N GLY A 159 -25.37 -6.88 3.91
CA GLY A 159 -25.40 -8.00 4.83
C GLY A 159 -26.09 -9.22 4.20
N LYS A 160 -25.96 -10.36 4.85
CA LYS A 160 -26.49 -11.64 4.31
C LYS A 160 -28.00 -11.61 4.08
N ASN A 161 -28.74 -11.01 5.01
CA ASN A 161 -30.19 -10.88 4.91
C ASN A 161 -30.59 -9.89 3.81
N ALA A 162 -29.87 -8.74 3.70
CA ALA A 162 -30.11 -7.77 2.64
C ALA A 162 -29.93 -8.38 1.25
N VAL A 163 -28.91 -9.23 1.06
CA VAL A 163 -28.71 -9.97 -0.18
C VAL A 163 -29.84 -10.98 -0.42
N ALA A 164 -30.33 -11.66 0.62
CA ALA A 164 -31.47 -12.59 0.52
C ALA A 164 -32.78 -11.87 0.15
N HIS A 165 -32.95 -10.62 0.59
CA HIS A 165 -34.04 -9.73 0.18
C HIS A 165 -33.90 -9.12 -1.21
N GLY A 166 -32.88 -9.56 -1.98
CA GLY A 166 -32.70 -9.18 -3.40
C GLY A 166 -31.80 -7.97 -3.62
N ILE A 167 -31.30 -7.31 -2.58
CA ILE A 167 -30.41 -6.15 -2.70
C ILE A 167 -29.00 -6.62 -3.14
N LYS A 168 -28.47 -6.00 -4.18
CA LYS A 168 -27.13 -6.32 -4.72
C LYS A 168 -26.22 -5.11 -4.68
N ALA A 169 -25.14 -5.18 -3.92
CA ALA A 169 -24.16 -4.10 -3.80
C ALA A 169 -23.59 -3.65 -5.15
N GLY A 170 -23.41 -4.60 -6.10
CA GLY A 170 -22.93 -4.29 -7.45
C GLY A 170 -23.86 -3.41 -8.27
N GLN A 171 -25.19 -3.57 -8.13
CA GLN A 171 -26.17 -2.73 -8.78
C GLN A 171 -26.25 -1.36 -8.09
N LEU A 172 -26.30 -1.36 -6.77
CA LEU A 172 -26.38 -0.14 -5.97
C LEU A 172 -25.17 0.78 -6.24
N VAL A 173 -23.93 0.23 -6.18
CA VAL A 173 -22.74 1.04 -6.42
C VAL A 173 -22.68 1.58 -7.85
N LYS A 174 -23.21 0.83 -8.82
CA LYS A 174 -23.26 1.26 -10.23
C LYS A 174 -24.13 2.50 -10.40
N GLU A 175 -25.31 2.52 -9.79
CA GLU A 175 -26.22 3.69 -9.85
C GLU A 175 -25.65 4.90 -9.11
N VAL A 176 -25.14 4.69 -7.89
CA VAL A 176 -24.51 5.76 -7.10
C VAL A 176 -23.29 6.34 -7.84
N SER A 177 -22.45 5.49 -8.42
CA SER A 177 -21.26 5.94 -9.17
C SER A 177 -21.63 6.72 -10.43
N ALA A 178 -22.70 6.34 -11.14
CA ALA A 178 -23.15 7.02 -12.35
C ALA A 178 -23.53 8.48 -12.08
N ILE A 179 -24.17 8.78 -10.96
CA ILE A 179 -24.52 10.15 -10.56
C ILE A 179 -23.26 10.98 -10.31
N CYS A 180 -22.22 10.37 -9.75
CA CYS A 180 -20.92 11.00 -9.50
C CYS A 180 -20.04 11.08 -10.76
N GLY A 181 -20.55 10.70 -11.94
CA GLY A 181 -19.79 10.73 -13.19
C GLY A 181 -18.71 9.67 -13.27
N GLY A 182 -18.96 8.51 -12.72
CA GLY A 182 -18.03 7.38 -12.70
C GLY A 182 -18.71 6.04 -13.00
N SER A 183 -18.08 4.97 -12.57
CA SER A 183 -18.55 3.61 -12.77
C SER A 183 -18.21 2.75 -11.56
N GLY A 184 -18.93 1.63 -11.41
CA GLY A 184 -18.69 0.70 -10.32
C GLY A 184 -19.25 -0.67 -10.63
N GLY A 185 -18.91 -1.64 -9.77
CA GLY A 185 -19.40 -3.00 -9.86
C GLY A 185 -18.70 -3.91 -8.85
N GLY A 186 -19.16 -5.13 -8.76
CA GLY A 186 -18.61 -6.12 -7.84
C GLY A 186 -19.60 -7.24 -7.54
N LYS A 187 -19.38 -7.87 -6.41
CA LYS A 187 -20.21 -8.99 -5.93
C LYS A 187 -21.53 -8.48 -5.34
N PRO A 188 -22.51 -9.37 -5.11
CA PRO A 188 -23.77 -8.98 -4.47
C PRO A 188 -23.62 -8.45 -3.05
N ASP A 189 -22.64 -8.95 -2.30
CA ASP A 189 -22.39 -8.59 -0.91
C ASP A 189 -21.43 -7.41 -0.73
N SER A 190 -20.55 -7.14 -1.72
CA SER A 190 -19.58 -6.06 -1.67
C SER A 190 -19.16 -5.62 -3.06
N ALA A 191 -19.22 -4.33 -3.33
CA ALA A 191 -18.88 -3.76 -4.61
C ALA A 191 -18.26 -2.38 -4.47
N MET A 192 -17.30 -2.07 -5.34
CA MET A 192 -16.62 -0.78 -5.36
C MET A 192 -16.90 -0.01 -6.65
N GLY A 193 -16.90 1.29 -6.51
CA GLY A 193 -17.02 2.22 -7.62
C GLY A 193 -16.19 3.48 -7.39
N GLY A 194 -16.25 4.36 -8.36
CA GLY A 194 -15.60 5.65 -8.27
C GLY A 194 -16.41 6.73 -8.97
N GLY A 195 -16.06 7.99 -8.68
CA GLY A 195 -16.66 9.17 -9.31
C GLY A 195 -15.62 10.29 -9.40
N LYS A 196 -15.96 11.28 -10.24
CA LYS A 196 -15.10 12.45 -10.51
C LYS A 196 -15.76 13.76 -10.07
N ASN A 197 -16.99 13.71 -9.55
CA ASN A 197 -17.73 14.91 -9.18
C ASN A 197 -18.18 14.85 -7.71
N PRO A 198 -17.35 15.37 -6.77
CA PRO A 198 -17.68 15.39 -5.35
C PRO A 198 -18.97 16.19 -5.02
N MET A 199 -19.27 17.22 -5.80
CA MET A 199 -20.47 18.05 -5.56
C MET A 199 -21.80 17.30 -5.74
N LYS A 200 -21.78 16.17 -6.45
CA LYS A 200 -22.97 15.32 -6.65
C LYS A 200 -23.05 14.17 -5.66
N LEU A 201 -22.10 14.08 -4.71
CA LEU A 201 -22.03 12.95 -3.78
C LEU A 201 -23.26 12.87 -2.88
N ASP A 202 -23.73 13.99 -2.32
CA ASP A 202 -24.90 14.00 -1.47
C ASP A 202 -26.15 13.54 -2.21
N ASN A 203 -26.33 13.97 -3.45
CA ASN A 203 -27.42 13.52 -4.31
C ASN A 203 -27.30 12.01 -4.63
N ALA A 204 -26.08 11.53 -4.82
CA ALA A 204 -25.82 10.12 -5.08
C ALA A 204 -26.06 9.24 -3.84
N LEU A 205 -25.81 9.75 -2.65
CA LEU A 205 -26.10 9.03 -1.41
C LEU A 205 -27.62 9.07 -1.08
N ALA A 206 -28.33 10.10 -1.49
CA ALA A 206 -29.78 10.23 -1.25
C ALA A 206 -30.61 9.16 -1.98
N ILE A 207 -30.18 8.67 -3.13
CA ILE A 207 -30.93 7.63 -3.87
C ILE A 207 -30.87 6.25 -3.23
N VAL A 208 -30.00 6.04 -2.25
CA VAL A 208 -29.81 4.72 -1.62
C VAL A 208 -31.09 4.23 -0.94
N ASP A 209 -31.80 5.10 -0.25
CA ASP A 209 -33.05 4.77 0.41
C ASP A 209 -34.13 4.34 -0.62
N GLU A 210 -34.23 5.07 -1.74
CA GLU A 210 -35.17 4.79 -2.83
C GLU A 210 -34.83 3.48 -3.54
N PHE A 211 -33.54 3.26 -3.79
CA PHE A 211 -33.06 2.02 -4.39
C PHE A 211 -33.42 0.80 -3.54
N VAL A 212 -33.21 0.88 -2.22
CA VAL A 212 -33.54 -0.22 -1.30
C VAL A 212 -35.04 -0.45 -1.27
N ALA A 213 -35.86 0.60 -1.18
CA ALA A 213 -37.32 0.50 -1.18
C ALA A 213 -37.87 -0.14 -2.48
N ALA A 214 -37.24 0.15 -3.63
CA ALA A 214 -37.68 -0.38 -4.92
C ALA A 214 -37.24 -1.83 -5.20
N ASN A 215 -36.17 -2.30 -4.59
CA ASN A 215 -35.55 -3.59 -4.90
C ASN A 215 -35.67 -4.63 -3.77
N ALA A 216 -36.06 -4.25 -2.57
CA ALA A 216 -36.31 -5.18 -1.46
C ALA A 216 -37.60 -5.98 -1.74
N LYS A 217 -37.47 -7.31 -1.61
CA LYS A 217 -38.57 -8.28 -1.80
C LYS A 217 -38.90 -8.97 -0.49
#